data_c9f7252c93d09355c209bff6d6e7de08
#
_entry.id   c9f7252c93d09355c209bff6d6e7de08
#
_cell.length_a   1.000
_cell.length_b   1.000
_cell.length_c   1.000
_cell.angle_alpha   90.00
_cell.angle_beta   90.00
_cell.angle_gamma   90.00
#
_symmetry.space_group_name_H-M   'P 1'
#
loop_
_entity.id
_entity.type
_entity.pdbx_description
1 polymer ?
#
loop_
_entity_poly.entity_id
_entity_poly.type
_entity_poly.pdbx_seq_one_letter_code
_entity_poly.pdbx_strand_id
1 'polypeptide(L)'
;MKLFKGIIILLFSLLIGIYFGTFLYSNYLYRNKDKTNYYKIYLIEVKPYDTYDNMVNNNPSINNYLYYKDDKGYHIVLGITENKNNLNKIGELFKDIENITIREELIDNMEFIENLRQYDNLVINGNESDILNSMKQITSKYGEIILNNEESIN
;
A
#
# COMPACT_ATOMS: atom_id res chain seq x y z
N MET A 1 -53.91 -9.88 -31.31
CA MET A 1 -53.75 -10.58 -29.99
C MET A 1 -52.44 -11.35 -29.81
N LYS A 2 -51.88 -12.02 -30.85
CA LYS A 2 -50.59 -12.76 -30.74
C LYS A 2 -49.36 -11.85 -30.53
N LEU A 3 -49.29 -10.71 -31.23
CA LEU A 3 -48.21 -9.72 -31.10
C LEU A 3 -48.12 -9.11 -29.69
N PHE A 4 -49.26 -8.85 -29.06
CA PHE A 4 -49.30 -8.25 -27.70
C PHE A 4 -48.78 -9.21 -26.64
N LYS A 5 -49.04 -10.52 -26.77
CA LYS A 5 -48.51 -11.56 -25.90
C LYS A 5 -46.99 -11.66 -26.02
N GLY A 6 -46.43 -11.54 -27.23
CA GLY A 6 -44.98 -11.57 -27.46
C GLY A 6 -44.27 -10.40 -26.80
N ILE A 7 -44.82 -9.20 -26.87
CA ILE A 7 -44.25 -7.99 -26.24
C ILE A 7 -44.24 -8.11 -24.70
N ILE A 8 -45.32 -8.65 -24.11
CA ILE A 8 -45.38 -8.86 -22.64
C ILE A 8 -44.33 -9.86 -22.18
N ILE A 9 -44.13 -10.96 -22.90
CA ILE A 9 -43.10 -11.96 -22.54
C ILE A 9 -41.71 -11.35 -22.62
N LEU A 10 -41.43 -10.53 -23.64
CA LEU A 10 -40.14 -9.88 -23.84
C LEU A 10 -39.83 -8.85 -22.71
N LEU A 11 -40.85 -8.05 -22.33
CA LEU A 11 -40.71 -7.12 -21.19
C LEU A 11 -40.48 -7.85 -19.88
N PHE A 12 -41.18 -8.99 -19.67
CA PHE A 12 -41.01 -9.76 -18.44
C PHE A 12 -39.62 -10.41 -18.36
N SER A 13 -39.10 -10.92 -19.47
CA SER A 13 -37.75 -11.48 -19.52
C SER A 13 -36.66 -10.41 -19.28
N LEU A 14 -36.87 -9.19 -19.79
CA LEU A 14 -35.98 -8.05 -19.56
C LEU A 14 -35.94 -7.66 -18.08
N LEU A 15 -37.11 -7.56 -17.41
CA LEU A 15 -37.19 -7.25 -15.98
C LEU A 15 -36.53 -8.32 -15.12
N ILE A 16 -36.73 -9.60 -15.45
CA ILE A 16 -36.05 -10.71 -14.76
C ILE A 16 -34.54 -10.60 -14.95
N GLY A 17 -34.06 -10.32 -16.18
CA GLY A 17 -32.64 -10.15 -16.47
C GLY A 17 -31.99 -9.01 -15.65
N ILE A 18 -32.66 -7.85 -15.56
CA ILE A 18 -32.21 -6.72 -14.76
C ILE A 18 -32.18 -7.09 -13.26
N TYR A 19 -33.23 -7.73 -12.74
CA TYR A 19 -33.32 -8.13 -11.35
C TYR A 19 -32.23 -9.11 -10.97
N PHE A 20 -31.99 -10.17 -11.76
CA PHE A 20 -30.92 -11.13 -11.51
C PHE A 20 -29.54 -10.50 -11.70
N GLY A 21 -29.36 -9.62 -12.68
CA GLY A 21 -28.10 -8.91 -12.90
C GLY A 21 -27.73 -8.03 -11.72
N THR A 22 -28.68 -7.24 -11.20
CA THR A 22 -28.45 -6.39 -10.01
C THR A 22 -28.25 -7.23 -8.75
N PHE A 23 -28.97 -8.33 -8.59
CA PHE A 23 -28.81 -9.25 -7.46
C PHE A 23 -27.42 -9.90 -7.46
N LEU A 24 -26.95 -10.42 -8.60
CA LEU A 24 -25.62 -11.01 -8.72
C LEU A 24 -24.52 -9.97 -8.50
N TYR A 25 -24.69 -8.77 -9.05
CA TYR A 25 -23.74 -7.67 -8.90
C TYR A 25 -23.64 -7.21 -7.43
N SER A 26 -24.78 -7.03 -6.75
CA SER A 26 -24.78 -6.66 -5.34
C SER A 26 -24.16 -7.74 -4.45
N ASN A 27 -24.44 -9.03 -4.71
CA ASN A 27 -23.81 -10.13 -3.99
C ASN A 27 -22.29 -10.22 -4.25
N TYR A 28 -21.85 -9.93 -5.47
CA TYR A 28 -20.43 -9.87 -5.81
C TYR A 28 -19.73 -8.72 -5.06
N LEU A 29 -20.33 -7.54 -5.05
CA LEU A 29 -19.81 -6.39 -4.29
C LEU A 29 -19.80 -6.66 -2.78
N TYR A 30 -20.85 -7.27 -2.24
CA TYR A 30 -20.94 -7.61 -0.81
C TYR A 30 -19.88 -8.62 -0.41
N ARG A 31 -19.68 -9.68 -1.19
CA ARG A 31 -18.63 -10.70 -0.95
C ARG A 31 -17.21 -10.12 -1.05
N ASN A 32 -17.00 -9.12 -1.88
CA ASN A 32 -15.69 -8.47 -2.01
C ASN A 32 -15.46 -7.38 -0.96
N LYS A 33 -16.53 -6.77 -0.41
CA LYS A 33 -16.42 -5.75 0.64
C LYS A 33 -15.95 -6.33 1.99
N ASP A 34 -16.27 -7.60 2.27
CA ASP A 34 -15.88 -8.28 3.52
C ASP A 34 -14.50 -8.98 3.46
N LYS A 35 -13.83 -8.91 2.30
CA LYS A 35 -12.46 -9.41 2.14
C LYS A 35 -11.49 -8.25 1.91
N THR A 36 -11.41 -7.32 2.83
CA THR A 36 -10.20 -6.51 2.97
C THR A 36 -9.09 -7.46 3.40
N ASN A 37 -8.36 -7.99 2.42
CA ASN A 37 -7.17 -8.75 2.69
C ASN A 37 -6.10 -7.76 3.15
N TYR A 38 -5.97 -7.58 4.46
CA TYR A 38 -4.87 -6.83 4.99
C TYR A 38 -3.59 -7.63 4.88
N TYR A 39 -2.57 -7.00 4.33
CA TYR A 39 -1.22 -7.54 4.21
C TYR A 39 -0.33 -6.87 5.23
N LYS A 40 0.45 -7.67 5.95
CA LYS A 40 1.43 -7.14 6.90
C LYS A 40 2.69 -6.74 6.16
N ILE A 41 3.11 -5.49 6.36
CA ILE A 41 4.38 -4.96 5.88
C ILE A 41 5.25 -4.54 7.07
N TYR A 42 6.53 -4.45 6.82
CA TYR A 42 7.54 -3.98 7.76
C TYR A 42 8.17 -2.72 7.22
N LEU A 43 8.08 -1.64 7.99
CA LEU A 43 8.70 -0.36 7.71
C LEU A 43 10.00 -0.26 8.51
N ILE A 44 11.09 0.03 7.83
CA ILE A 44 12.37 0.30 8.44
C ILE A 44 12.48 1.81 8.56
N GLU A 45 12.45 2.33 9.77
CA GLU A 45 12.31 3.76 10.06
C GLU A 45 13.43 4.23 10.99
N VAL A 46 13.78 5.50 10.90
CA VAL A 46 14.55 6.17 11.95
C VAL A 46 13.58 6.56 13.07
N LYS A 47 14.03 6.49 14.32
CA LYS A 47 13.23 6.94 15.48
C LYS A 47 12.66 8.34 15.22
N PRO A 48 11.41 8.62 15.67
CA PRO A 48 10.77 9.91 15.39
C PRO A 48 11.55 11.08 16.00
N TYR A 49 11.52 12.19 15.29
CA TYR A 49 12.07 13.47 15.71
C TYR A 49 10.94 14.40 16.17
N ASP A 50 11.13 15.12 17.26
CA ASP A 50 10.12 16.02 17.81
C ASP A 50 9.78 17.17 16.86
N THR A 51 10.75 17.63 16.05
CA THR A 51 10.57 18.73 15.11
C THR A 51 11.15 18.40 13.73
N TYR A 52 10.60 19.05 12.70
CA TYR A 52 11.08 18.94 11.32
C TYR A 52 12.56 19.39 11.21
N ASP A 53 12.92 20.48 11.87
CA ASP A 53 14.30 21.01 11.82
C ASP A 53 15.30 20.03 12.43
N ASN A 54 14.94 19.37 13.54
CA ASN A 54 15.78 18.32 14.12
C ASN A 54 15.94 17.14 13.17
N MET A 55 14.89 16.74 12.49
CA MET A 55 14.93 15.66 11.50
C MET A 55 15.89 16.01 10.36
N VAL A 56 15.77 17.20 9.77
CA VAL A 56 16.59 17.65 8.65
C VAL A 56 18.06 17.82 9.06
N ASN A 57 18.32 18.44 10.21
CA ASN A 57 19.69 18.71 10.68
C ASN A 57 20.47 17.43 11.00
N ASN A 58 19.79 16.40 11.50
CA ASN A 58 20.41 15.10 11.81
C ASN A 58 20.48 14.15 10.60
N ASN A 59 19.78 14.46 9.50
CA ASN A 59 19.77 13.64 8.29
C ASN A 59 19.88 14.51 7.04
N PRO A 60 21.06 15.02 6.70
CA PRO A 60 21.26 15.92 5.56
C PRO A 60 20.88 15.30 4.21
N SER A 61 20.77 13.98 4.13
CA SER A 61 20.34 13.24 2.93
C SER A 61 18.83 13.01 2.84
N ILE A 62 18.02 13.63 3.70
CA ILE A 62 16.59 13.37 3.85
C ILE A 62 15.77 13.58 2.56
N ASN A 63 16.23 14.44 1.65
CA ASN A 63 15.57 14.67 0.36
C ASN A 63 15.46 13.40 -0.52
N ASN A 64 16.15 12.33 -0.13
CA ASN A 64 16.12 11.05 -0.82
C ASN A 64 15.18 10.02 -0.18
N TYR A 65 14.55 10.34 0.96
CA TYR A 65 13.71 9.41 1.72
C TYR A 65 12.30 9.98 1.90
N LEU A 66 11.34 9.07 2.07
CA LEU A 66 10.00 9.43 2.49
C LEU A 66 10.03 9.83 3.97
N TYR A 67 9.37 10.91 4.33
CA TYR A 67 9.07 11.24 5.71
C TYR A 67 7.59 11.58 5.88
N TYR A 68 7.06 11.35 7.06
CA TYR A 68 5.70 11.70 7.46
C TYR A 68 5.69 12.13 8.93
N LYS A 69 4.56 12.71 9.37
CA LYS A 69 4.35 13.14 10.75
C LYS A 69 3.17 12.40 11.35
N ASP A 70 3.32 11.93 12.58
CA ASP A 70 2.22 11.41 13.40
C ASP A 70 2.25 12.07 14.81
N ASP A 71 1.50 11.50 15.76
CA ASP A 71 1.44 11.94 17.16
C ASP A 71 2.76 11.77 17.92
N LYS A 72 3.68 10.95 17.44
CA LYS A 72 5.01 10.70 18.02
C LYS A 72 6.10 11.60 17.44
N GLY A 73 5.84 12.27 16.33
CA GLY A 73 6.77 13.17 15.66
C GLY A 73 6.97 12.90 14.17
N TYR A 74 8.15 13.30 13.66
CA TYR A 74 8.54 13.13 12.27
C TYR A 74 9.34 11.83 12.08
N HIS A 75 8.87 10.94 11.23
CA HIS A 75 9.47 9.66 10.90
C HIS A 75 10.14 9.71 9.53
N ILE A 76 11.27 9.04 9.39
CA ILE A 76 11.92 8.82 8.09
C ILE A 76 11.78 7.33 7.76
N VAL A 77 11.19 7.00 6.61
CA VAL A 77 11.10 5.64 6.11
C VAL A 77 12.30 5.37 5.21
N LEU A 78 13.16 4.45 5.65
CA LEU A 78 14.36 4.03 4.94
C LEU A 78 14.07 2.88 3.97
N GLY A 79 13.11 2.01 4.32
CA GLY A 79 12.77 0.86 3.50
C GLY A 79 11.47 0.20 3.92
N ILE A 80 10.89 -0.58 3.03
CA ILE A 80 9.65 -1.32 3.22
C ILE A 80 9.82 -2.72 2.67
N THR A 81 9.28 -3.74 3.36
CA THR A 81 9.27 -5.13 2.89
C THR A 81 8.05 -5.88 3.44
N GLU A 82 7.48 -6.81 2.65
CA GLU A 82 6.52 -7.81 3.16
C GLU A 82 7.28 -9.00 3.78
N ASN A 83 8.51 -9.26 3.33
CA ASN A 83 9.29 -10.42 3.74
C ASN A 83 10.21 -10.08 4.93
N LYS A 84 9.86 -10.58 6.11
CA LYS A 84 10.64 -10.38 7.33
C LYS A 84 12.13 -10.78 7.19
N ASN A 85 12.44 -11.76 6.34
CA ASN A 85 13.82 -12.22 6.14
C ASN A 85 14.68 -11.17 5.41
N ASN A 86 14.07 -10.23 4.70
CA ASN A 86 14.77 -9.15 4.01
C ASN A 86 15.22 -8.02 4.95
N LEU A 87 14.66 -7.95 6.18
CA LEU A 87 14.96 -6.87 7.13
C LEU A 87 16.44 -6.70 7.42
N ASN A 88 17.16 -7.81 7.62
CA ASN A 88 18.59 -7.77 7.90
C ASN A 88 19.37 -7.21 6.70
N LYS A 89 19.07 -7.69 5.48
CA LYS A 89 19.77 -7.25 4.28
C LYS A 89 19.48 -5.78 3.95
N ILE A 90 18.24 -5.35 4.13
CA ILE A 90 17.87 -3.92 3.97
C ILE A 90 18.55 -3.08 5.07
N GLY A 91 18.55 -3.54 6.31
CA GLY A 91 19.20 -2.84 7.43
C GLY A 91 20.71 -2.66 7.22
N GLU A 92 21.40 -3.64 6.60
CA GLU A 92 22.81 -3.54 6.26
C GLU A 92 23.12 -2.40 5.27
N LEU A 93 22.17 -2.03 4.40
CA LEU A 93 22.33 -0.89 3.49
C LEU A 93 22.36 0.46 4.23
N PHE A 94 21.85 0.48 5.47
CA PHE A 94 21.74 1.66 6.31
C PHE A 94 22.54 1.56 7.62
N LYS A 95 23.57 0.70 7.65
CA LYS A 95 24.40 0.45 8.85
C LYS A 95 25.01 1.71 9.48
N ASP A 96 25.18 2.76 8.68
CA ASP A 96 25.75 4.04 9.12
C ASP A 96 24.68 4.99 9.71
N ILE A 97 23.39 4.59 9.66
CA ILE A 97 22.28 5.34 10.26
C ILE A 97 21.99 4.78 11.66
N GLU A 98 22.05 5.65 12.64
CA GLU A 98 21.73 5.30 14.03
C GLU A 98 20.22 5.30 14.30
N ASN A 99 19.80 4.58 15.35
CA ASN A 99 18.42 4.58 15.85
C ASN A 99 17.38 4.05 14.87
N ILE A 100 17.73 3.06 14.05
CA ILE A 100 16.78 2.36 13.18
C ILE A 100 15.79 1.55 14.03
N THR A 101 14.52 1.61 13.68
CA THR A 101 13.42 0.85 14.26
C THR A 101 12.63 0.14 13.17
N ILE A 102 11.94 -0.94 13.54
CA ILE A 102 11.05 -1.68 12.65
C ILE A 102 9.63 -1.52 13.17
N ARG A 103 8.73 -1.03 12.31
CA ARG A 103 7.31 -0.92 12.59
C ARG A 103 6.53 -1.90 11.69
N GLU A 104 5.60 -2.63 12.30
CA GLU A 104 4.65 -3.46 11.55
C GLU A 104 3.41 -2.63 11.21
N GLU A 105 2.92 -2.74 9.98
CA GLU A 105 1.72 -2.08 9.52
C GLU A 105 0.87 -3.03 8.67
N LEU A 106 -0.45 -2.76 8.63
CA LEU A 106 -1.40 -3.50 7.82
C LEU A 106 -1.89 -2.60 6.69
N ILE A 107 -1.79 -3.08 5.46
CA ILE A 107 -2.20 -2.36 4.26
C ILE A 107 -3.17 -3.22 3.44
N ASP A 108 -4.19 -2.61 2.84
CA ASP A 108 -5.22 -3.26 2.02
C ASP A 108 -5.08 -2.97 0.51
N ASN A 109 -3.95 -2.37 0.10
CA ASN A 109 -3.67 -2.04 -1.29
C ASN A 109 -2.93 -3.18 -1.99
N MET A 110 -3.69 -4.01 -2.74
CA MET A 110 -3.14 -5.19 -3.43
C MET A 110 -2.13 -4.81 -4.51
N GLU A 111 -2.34 -3.70 -5.23
CA GLU A 111 -1.41 -3.25 -6.28
C GLU A 111 -0.04 -2.89 -5.68
N PHE A 112 -0.07 -2.20 -4.54
CA PHE A 112 1.17 -1.90 -3.81
C PHE A 112 1.89 -3.18 -3.35
N ILE A 113 1.15 -4.14 -2.82
CA ILE A 113 1.72 -5.42 -2.35
C ILE A 113 2.35 -6.21 -3.50
N GLU A 114 1.75 -6.23 -4.69
CA GLU A 114 2.34 -6.89 -5.86
C GLU A 114 3.67 -6.24 -6.28
N ASN A 115 3.73 -4.90 -6.27
CA ASN A 115 4.98 -4.18 -6.52
C ASN A 115 6.03 -4.45 -5.43
N LEU A 116 5.60 -4.51 -4.16
CA LEU A 116 6.48 -4.77 -3.02
C LEU A 116 7.08 -6.18 -3.11
N ARG A 117 6.32 -7.19 -3.53
CA ARG A 117 6.83 -8.55 -3.74
C ARG A 117 7.88 -8.63 -4.83
N GLN A 118 7.73 -7.87 -5.92
CA GLN A 118 8.75 -7.77 -6.96
C GLN A 118 10.04 -7.15 -6.40
N TYR A 119 9.93 -6.09 -5.61
CA TYR A 119 11.05 -5.49 -4.91
C TYR A 119 11.69 -6.47 -3.92
N ASP A 120 10.90 -7.20 -3.12
CA ASP A 120 11.40 -8.19 -2.16
C ASP A 120 12.23 -9.29 -2.83
N ASN A 121 11.86 -9.73 -4.02
CA ASN A 121 12.65 -10.66 -4.83
C ASN A 121 13.98 -10.03 -5.28
N LEU A 122 13.99 -8.74 -5.59
CA LEU A 122 15.19 -7.99 -5.93
C LEU A 122 16.13 -7.87 -4.73
N VAL A 123 15.59 -7.65 -3.53
CA VAL A 123 16.39 -7.63 -2.28
C VAL A 123 17.14 -8.95 -2.11
N ILE A 124 16.54 -10.09 -2.45
CA ILE A 124 17.19 -11.40 -2.33
C ILE A 124 18.34 -11.55 -3.33
N ASN A 125 18.13 -11.17 -4.59
CA ASN A 125 18.99 -11.56 -5.73
C ASN A 125 19.75 -10.41 -6.37
N GLY A 126 19.38 -9.15 -6.07
CA GLY A 126 19.92 -7.95 -6.71
C GLY A 126 21.23 -7.46 -6.09
N ASN A 127 21.86 -6.55 -6.81
CA ASN A 127 22.96 -5.76 -6.28
C ASN A 127 22.44 -4.55 -5.48
N GLU A 128 23.30 -3.94 -4.67
CA GLU A 128 22.97 -2.84 -3.78
C GLU A 128 22.35 -1.63 -4.51
N SER A 129 22.88 -1.26 -5.66
CA SER A 129 22.38 -0.12 -6.45
C SER A 129 20.93 -0.35 -6.94
N ASP A 130 20.63 -1.55 -7.42
CA ASP A 130 19.29 -1.90 -7.90
C ASP A 130 18.29 -1.95 -6.74
N ILE A 131 18.71 -2.48 -5.59
CA ILE A 131 17.89 -2.52 -4.37
C ILE A 131 17.56 -1.09 -3.93
N LEU A 132 18.55 -0.20 -3.81
CA LEU A 132 18.34 1.19 -3.40
C LEU A 132 17.44 1.97 -4.36
N ASN A 133 17.60 1.79 -5.67
CA ASN A 133 16.77 2.46 -6.67
C ASN A 133 15.31 1.98 -6.61
N SER A 134 15.10 0.67 -6.50
CA SER A 134 13.76 0.10 -6.38
C SER A 134 13.09 0.48 -5.08
N MET A 135 13.87 0.57 -3.98
CA MET A 135 13.37 0.99 -2.67
C MET A 135 12.84 2.41 -2.69
N LYS A 136 13.53 3.35 -3.38
CA LYS A 136 13.01 4.72 -3.58
C LYS A 136 11.65 4.73 -4.27
N GLN A 137 11.45 3.87 -5.27
CA GLN A 137 10.17 3.76 -5.97
C GLN A 137 9.06 3.21 -5.06
N ILE A 138 9.36 2.19 -4.28
CA ILE A 138 8.40 1.59 -3.35
C ILE A 138 8.04 2.55 -2.22
N THR A 139 9.01 3.25 -1.63
CA THR A 139 8.74 4.26 -0.59
C THR A 139 7.94 5.44 -1.13
N SER A 140 8.18 5.88 -2.38
CA SER A 140 7.37 6.92 -3.02
C SER A 140 5.91 6.48 -3.19
N LYS A 141 5.67 5.26 -3.71
CA LYS A 141 4.31 4.71 -3.84
C LYS A 141 3.59 4.57 -2.50
N TYR A 142 4.32 4.17 -1.45
CA TYR A 142 3.76 4.11 -0.10
C TYR A 142 3.37 5.50 0.41
N GLY A 143 4.18 6.52 0.13
CA GLY A 143 3.87 7.91 0.45
C GLY A 143 2.56 8.39 -0.20
N GLU A 144 2.31 8.04 -1.45
CA GLU A 144 1.05 8.35 -2.15
C GLU A 144 -0.16 7.69 -1.46
N ILE A 145 -0.01 6.46 -0.94
CA ILE A 145 -1.09 5.76 -0.23
C ILE A 145 -1.41 6.45 1.10
N ILE A 146 -0.39 6.86 1.87
CA ILE A 146 -0.60 7.56 3.14
C ILE A 146 -1.32 8.88 2.90
N LEU A 147 -0.86 9.68 1.95
CA LEU A 147 -1.45 10.99 1.63
C LEU A 147 -2.91 10.87 1.17
N ASN A 148 -3.22 9.91 0.32
CA ASN A 148 -4.59 9.67 -0.14
C ASN A 148 -5.53 9.22 0.99
N ASN A 149 -5.02 8.51 2.00
CA ASN A 149 -5.80 8.10 3.15
C ASN A 149 -6.09 9.28 4.09
N GLU A 150 -5.17 10.23 4.25
CA GLU A 150 -5.38 11.44 5.06
C GLU A 150 -6.41 12.39 4.43
N GLU A 151 -6.44 12.54 3.11
CA GLU A 151 -7.44 13.35 2.40
C GLU A 151 -8.85 12.76 2.44
N SER A 152 -8.99 11.44 2.63
CA SER A 152 -10.29 10.76 2.69
C SER A 152 -10.98 10.85 4.06
N ILE A 153 -10.31 11.39 5.09
CA ILE A 153 -10.82 11.49 6.49
C ILE A 153 -11.33 12.91 6.80
N ASN A 154 -11.10 13.90 5.94
CA ASN A 154 -11.60 15.27 6.03
C ASN A 154 -12.81 15.50 5.12
#